data_03f14cad00042f19819d0674f0f2d53f
#
_entry.id   03f14cad00042f19819d0674f0f2d53f
#
_cell.length_a   1.000
_cell.length_b   1.000
_cell.length_c   1.000
_cell.angle_alpha   90.00
_cell.angle_beta   90.00
_cell.angle_gamma   90.00
#
_symmetry.space_group_name_H-M   'P 1'
#
loop_
_entity.id
_entity.type
_entity.pdbx_description
1 polymer ?
#
loop_
_entity_poly.entity_id
_entity_poly.type
_entity_poly.pdbx_seq_one_letter_code
_entity_poly.pdbx_strand_id
1 'polypeptide(L)'
;MNFSVDKQIDSLNNPEYKFLVSLKKNRNRKTNNKSLAEGFRECYQLIESRYEIDTLYFCSDLFIGNNNQNLLEEYRKSNVRIVQVSKKVFNAMSYRDRPDGFISLFNTEHIGITSEI
;
A
#
# COMPACT_ATOMS: atom_id res chain seq x y z
N MET A 1 -6.76 -17.83 5.14
CA MET A 1 -6.70 -16.64 5.99
C MET A 1 -8.06 -15.98 6.04
N ASN A 2 -8.57 -15.73 7.25
CA ASN A 2 -9.92 -15.20 7.42
C ASN A 2 -9.95 -13.72 7.76
N PHE A 3 -9.08 -12.96 7.14
CA PHE A 3 -9.02 -11.53 7.39
C PHE A 3 -10.06 -10.81 6.55
N SER A 4 -10.84 -9.96 7.19
CA SER A 4 -11.88 -9.18 6.50
C SER A 4 -11.25 -8.04 5.71
N VAL A 5 -11.58 -7.95 4.45
CA VAL A 5 -11.05 -6.91 3.57
C VAL A 5 -12.17 -5.99 3.10
N ASP A 6 -11.80 -4.76 2.76
CA ASP A 6 -12.76 -3.76 2.32
C ASP A 6 -13.07 -3.88 0.83
N LYS A 7 -12.16 -4.48 0.06
CA LYS A 7 -12.31 -4.59 -1.37
C LYS A 7 -11.34 -5.61 -1.92
N GLN A 8 -11.66 -6.17 -3.09
CA GLN A 8 -10.75 -7.01 -3.86
C GLN A 8 -10.57 -6.44 -5.25
N ILE A 9 -9.34 -6.51 -5.77
CA ILE A 9 -9.03 -6.05 -7.12
C ILE A 9 -8.32 -7.18 -7.86
N ASP A 10 -8.95 -7.68 -8.93
CA ASP A 10 -8.44 -8.81 -9.69
C ASP A 10 -8.18 -8.46 -11.16
N SER A 11 -8.50 -7.25 -11.59
CA SER A 11 -8.42 -6.89 -13.00
C SER A 11 -7.46 -5.75 -13.24
N LEU A 12 -6.65 -5.86 -14.29
CA LEU A 12 -5.78 -4.79 -14.74
C LEU A 12 -6.55 -3.64 -15.39
N ASN A 13 -7.85 -3.80 -15.59
CA ASN A 13 -8.71 -2.73 -16.08
C ASN A 13 -9.32 -1.90 -14.97
N ASN A 14 -9.08 -2.27 -13.72
CA ASN A 14 -9.63 -1.57 -12.58
C ASN A 14 -9.06 -0.14 -12.49
N PRO A 15 -9.90 0.89 -12.36
CA PRO A 15 -9.42 2.29 -12.30
C PRO A 15 -8.50 2.56 -11.12
N GLU A 16 -8.77 1.94 -9.98
CA GLU A 16 -7.91 2.14 -8.80
C GLU A 16 -6.53 1.57 -9.05
N TYR A 17 -6.43 0.38 -9.66
CA TYR A 17 -5.16 -0.19 -10.04
C TYR A 17 -4.41 0.74 -10.99
N LYS A 18 -5.11 1.28 -11.99
CA LYS A 18 -4.48 2.19 -12.96
C LYS A 18 -3.95 3.45 -12.30
N PHE A 19 -4.70 3.97 -11.32
CA PHE A 19 -4.23 5.12 -10.56
C PHE A 19 -2.93 4.79 -9.82
N LEU A 20 -2.87 3.63 -9.16
CA LEU A 20 -1.69 3.24 -8.40
C LEU A 20 -0.47 3.11 -9.29
N VAL A 21 -0.62 2.52 -10.47
CA VAL A 21 0.47 2.41 -11.42
C VAL A 21 0.94 3.79 -11.89
N SER A 22 0.01 4.73 -12.03
CA SER A 22 0.36 6.08 -12.46
C SER A 22 1.31 6.76 -11.46
N LEU A 23 1.29 6.36 -10.20
CA LEU A 23 2.14 6.93 -9.17
C LEU A 23 3.60 6.49 -9.29
N LYS A 24 3.92 5.62 -10.24
CA LYS A 24 5.31 5.31 -10.54
C LYS A 24 6.03 6.52 -11.13
N LYS A 25 5.29 7.46 -11.68
CA LYS A 25 5.87 8.70 -12.21
C LYS A 25 5.85 9.78 -11.13
N ASN A 26 7.00 10.39 -10.92
CA ASN A 26 7.15 11.43 -9.90
C ASN A 26 6.16 12.58 -10.08
N ARG A 27 5.88 12.97 -11.32
CA ARG A 27 4.93 14.03 -11.61
C ARG A 27 3.55 13.71 -11.03
N ASN A 28 3.10 12.47 -11.17
CA ASN A 28 1.80 12.07 -10.67
C ASN A 28 1.75 11.99 -9.15
N ARG A 29 2.87 11.59 -8.53
CA ARG A 29 2.96 11.60 -7.07
C ARG A 29 2.83 13.03 -6.54
N LYS A 30 3.50 13.98 -7.17
CA LYS A 30 3.44 15.38 -6.74
C LYS A 30 2.06 15.98 -6.95
N THR A 31 1.46 15.72 -8.11
CA THR A 31 0.14 16.27 -8.43
C THR A 31 -0.90 15.78 -7.44
N ASN A 32 -0.83 14.53 -7.02
CA ASN A 32 -1.84 13.93 -6.16
C ASN A 32 -1.45 13.97 -4.68
N ASN A 33 -0.25 14.41 -4.34
CA ASN A 33 0.26 14.39 -2.97
C ASN A 33 0.18 13.00 -2.37
N LYS A 34 0.54 12.00 -3.15
CA LYS A 34 0.49 10.61 -2.71
C LYS A 34 1.72 9.85 -3.16
N SER A 35 2.07 8.83 -2.39
CA SER A 35 3.17 7.95 -2.75
C SER A 35 2.87 6.55 -2.25
N LEU A 36 3.73 5.62 -2.62
CA LEU A 36 3.60 4.22 -2.27
C LEU A 36 4.82 3.77 -1.47
N ALA A 37 4.56 2.97 -0.44
CA ALA A 37 5.61 2.28 0.31
C ALA A 37 5.42 0.80 0.07
N GLU A 38 6.42 0.15 -0.48
CA GLU A 38 6.32 -1.28 -0.78
C GLU A 38 7.19 -2.09 0.17
N GLY A 39 6.62 -3.19 0.69
CA GLY A 39 7.32 -4.15 1.48
C GLY A 39 6.83 -4.20 2.93
N PHE A 40 7.01 -5.36 3.55
CA PHE A 40 6.60 -5.57 4.95
C PHE A 40 7.24 -4.53 5.87
N ARG A 41 8.57 -4.40 5.76
CA ARG A 41 9.31 -3.48 6.64
C ARG A 41 8.87 -2.05 6.43
N GLU A 42 8.76 -1.64 5.18
CA GLU A 42 8.39 -0.27 4.83
C GLU A 42 6.98 0.06 5.32
N CYS A 43 6.05 -0.88 5.14
CA CYS A 43 4.69 -0.69 5.60
C CYS A 43 4.61 -0.66 7.13
N TYR A 44 5.46 -1.41 7.81
CA TYR A 44 5.51 -1.39 9.27
C TYR A 44 6.05 -0.06 9.77
N GLN A 45 7.09 0.46 9.14
CA GLN A 45 7.64 1.77 9.49
C GLN A 45 6.62 2.87 9.23
N LEU A 46 5.87 2.75 8.14
CA LEU A 46 4.88 3.74 7.78
C LEU A 46 3.77 3.84 8.81
N ILE A 47 3.29 2.70 9.34
CA ILE A 47 2.20 2.71 10.32
C ILE A 47 2.65 3.37 11.63
N GLU A 48 3.96 3.40 11.89
CA GLU A 48 4.51 4.04 13.07
C GLU A 48 4.90 5.49 12.83
N SER A 49 4.70 5.98 11.63
CA SER A 49 5.10 7.32 11.23
C SER A 49 3.95 8.32 11.41
N ARG A 50 4.20 9.57 11.03
CA ARG A 50 3.18 10.61 11.04
C ARG A 50 2.39 10.68 9.75
N TYR A 51 2.78 9.92 8.74
CA TYR A 51 2.07 9.96 7.47
C TYR A 51 0.66 9.44 7.62
N GLU A 52 -0.26 10.07 6.92
CA GLU A 52 -1.63 9.61 6.84
C GLU A 52 -1.70 8.53 5.78
N ILE A 53 -2.10 7.33 6.17
CA ILE A 53 -2.17 6.19 5.27
C ILE A 53 -3.58 6.09 4.72
N ASP A 54 -3.68 6.01 3.41
CA ASP A 54 -4.95 5.90 2.71
C ASP A 54 -5.42 4.46 2.66
N THR A 55 -4.59 3.57 2.12
CA THR A 55 -4.98 2.18 1.86
C THR A 55 -3.77 1.26 1.91
N LEU A 56 -3.98 0.07 2.46
CA LEU A 56 -3.01 -1.02 2.37
C LEU A 56 -3.49 -2.01 1.33
N TYR A 57 -2.64 -2.31 0.35
CA TYR A 57 -2.90 -3.35 -0.65
C TYR A 57 -2.05 -4.55 -0.33
N PHE A 58 -2.66 -5.73 -0.32
CA PHE A 58 -1.89 -6.94 -0.02
C PHE A 58 -2.28 -8.09 -0.93
N CYS A 59 -1.34 -9.00 -1.12
CA CYS A 59 -1.55 -10.26 -1.84
C CYS A 59 -0.96 -11.37 -1.00
N SER A 60 -1.82 -12.17 -0.37
CA SER A 60 -1.37 -13.21 0.55
C SER A 60 -0.56 -14.29 -0.15
N ASP A 61 -0.78 -14.50 -1.44
CA ASP A 61 -0.01 -15.50 -2.20
C ASP A 61 1.48 -15.18 -2.25
N LEU A 62 1.85 -13.93 -1.99
CA LEU A 62 3.23 -13.50 -2.07
C LEU A 62 3.89 -13.34 -0.70
N PHE A 63 3.17 -13.58 0.38
CA PHE A 63 3.68 -13.38 1.72
C PHE A 63 4.93 -14.21 2.00
N ILE A 64 5.88 -13.58 2.67
CA ILE A 64 7.13 -14.20 3.08
C ILE A 64 7.24 -14.04 4.60
N GLY A 65 7.68 -15.08 5.29
CA GLY A 65 7.84 -15.00 6.74
C GLY A 65 6.56 -15.24 7.51
N ASN A 66 6.57 -14.93 8.80
CA ASN A 66 5.52 -15.35 9.71
C ASN A 66 4.71 -14.22 10.34
N ASN A 67 5.08 -12.97 10.10
CA ASN A 67 4.47 -11.83 10.80
C ASN A 67 3.48 -11.05 9.95
N ASN A 68 3.06 -11.62 8.83
CA ASN A 68 2.19 -10.90 7.88
C ASN A 68 0.84 -10.56 8.50
N GLN A 69 0.29 -11.48 9.30
CA GLN A 69 -0.99 -11.25 9.96
C GLN A 69 -0.90 -10.09 10.95
N ASN A 70 0.21 -9.97 11.66
CA ASN A 70 0.42 -8.86 12.59
C ASN A 70 0.36 -7.52 11.88
N LEU A 71 0.97 -7.41 10.72
CA LEU A 71 0.95 -6.15 9.98
C LEU A 71 -0.47 -5.80 9.57
N LEU A 72 -1.22 -6.78 9.06
CA LEU A 72 -2.61 -6.55 8.68
C LEU A 72 -3.44 -6.07 9.86
N GLU A 73 -3.22 -6.66 11.03
CA GLU A 73 -3.97 -6.28 12.23
C GLU A 73 -3.62 -4.88 12.71
N GLU A 74 -2.34 -4.51 12.64
CA GLU A 74 -1.93 -3.15 13.01
C GLU A 74 -2.58 -2.11 12.11
N TYR A 75 -2.65 -2.40 10.82
CA TYR A 75 -3.32 -1.49 9.89
C TYR A 75 -4.81 -1.41 10.16
N ARG A 76 -5.44 -2.55 10.49
CA ARG A 76 -6.87 -2.57 10.82
C ARG A 76 -7.16 -1.76 12.08
N LYS A 77 -6.32 -1.86 13.09
CA LYS A 77 -6.47 -1.08 14.32
C LYS A 77 -6.39 0.40 14.06
N SER A 78 -5.64 0.80 13.04
CA SER A 78 -5.48 2.21 12.69
C SER A 78 -6.55 2.70 11.73
N ASN A 79 -7.57 1.90 11.47
CA ASN A 79 -8.69 2.22 10.59
C ASN A 79 -8.27 2.52 9.15
N VAL A 80 -7.19 1.90 8.71
CA VAL A 80 -6.75 2.02 7.32
C VAL A 80 -7.60 1.11 6.45
N ARG A 81 -8.00 1.59 5.29
CA ARG A 81 -8.71 0.78 4.31
C ARG A 81 -7.78 -0.33 3.83
N ILE A 82 -8.27 -1.56 3.74
CA ILE A 82 -7.47 -2.73 3.38
C ILE A 82 -8.07 -3.39 2.16
N VAL A 83 -7.24 -3.55 1.12
CA VAL A 83 -7.65 -4.08 -0.18
C VAL A 83 -6.80 -5.28 -0.52
N GLN A 84 -7.46 -6.39 -0.85
CA GLN A 84 -6.77 -7.57 -1.32
C GLN A 84 -6.68 -7.52 -2.84
N VAL A 85 -5.50 -7.85 -3.38
CA VAL A 85 -5.31 -7.86 -4.82
C VAL A 85 -4.81 -9.24 -5.25
N SER A 86 -5.11 -9.61 -6.50
CA SER A 86 -4.62 -10.87 -7.05
C SER A 86 -3.12 -10.77 -7.29
N LYS A 87 -2.49 -11.93 -7.42
CA LYS A 87 -1.06 -12.00 -7.72
C LYS A 87 -0.72 -11.24 -9.00
N LYS A 88 -1.56 -11.40 -10.01
CA LYS A 88 -1.36 -10.72 -11.30
C LYS A 88 -1.37 -9.20 -11.11
N VAL A 89 -2.34 -8.69 -10.37
CA VAL A 89 -2.45 -7.25 -10.13
C VAL A 89 -1.29 -6.76 -9.29
N PHE A 90 -0.95 -7.49 -8.23
CA PHE A 90 0.14 -7.07 -7.36
C PHE A 90 1.46 -7.00 -8.12
N ASN A 91 1.77 -8.03 -8.91
CA ASN A 91 3.01 -8.03 -9.68
C ASN A 91 3.09 -6.85 -10.64
N ALA A 92 1.96 -6.46 -11.21
CA ALA A 92 1.91 -5.31 -12.11
C ALA A 92 2.09 -3.98 -11.38
N MET A 93 1.69 -3.91 -10.11
CA MET A 93 1.87 -2.72 -9.27
C MET A 93 3.26 -2.61 -8.69
N SER A 94 3.92 -3.74 -8.47
CA SER A 94 5.14 -3.82 -7.68
C SER A 94 6.32 -3.19 -8.40
N TYR A 95 7.24 -2.63 -7.59
CA TYR A 95 8.51 -2.10 -8.04
C TYR A 95 9.63 -3.14 -7.92
N ARG A 96 9.33 -4.31 -7.36
CA ARG A 96 10.35 -5.30 -6.96
C ARG A 96 10.27 -6.55 -7.80
N ASP A 97 11.43 -7.19 -7.98
CA ASP A 97 11.50 -8.50 -8.64
C ASP A 97 10.91 -9.59 -7.77
N ARG A 98 11.05 -9.46 -6.45
CA ARG A 98 10.53 -10.43 -5.50
C ARG A 98 9.65 -9.72 -4.47
N PRO A 99 8.44 -9.38 -4.86
CA PRO A 99 7.54 -8.67 -3.93
C PRO A 99 7.12 -9.57 -2.78
N ASP A 100 6.87 -8.97 -1.63
CA ASP A 100 6.44 -9.71 -0.44
C ASP A 100 4.96 -9.51 -0.13
N GLY A 101 4.22 -8.87 -1.02
CA GLY A 101 2.78 -8.82 -0.93
C GLY A 101 2.19 -7.64 -0.18
N PHE A 102 2.96 -6.59 0.10
CA PHE A 102 2.44 -5.40 0.79
C PHE A 102 2.83 -4.12 0.07
N ILE A 103 1.85 -3.27 -0.21
CA ILE A 103 2.05 -1.91 -0.71
C ILE A 103 1.07 -1.00 0.01
N SER A 104 1.56 0.10 0.59
CA SER A 104 0.71 1.11 1.22
C SER A 104 0.67 2.37 0.38
N LEU A 105 -0.53 2.91 0.21
CA LEU A 105 -0.75 4.23 -0.39
C LEU A 105 -0.89 5.24 0.73
N PHE A 106 -0.12 6.31 0.70
CA PHE A 106 -0.15 7.29 1.78
C PHE A 106 -0.07 8.70 1.23
N ASN A 107 -0.51 9.64 2.04
CA ASN A 107 -0.48 11.05 1.69
C ASN A 107 0.89 11.62 2.03
N THR A 108 1.48 12.33 1.07
CA THR A 108 2.80 12.93 1.27
C THR A 108 2.72 14.31 1.89
N GLU A 109 1.52 14.87 2.02
CA GLU A 109 1.32 16.14 2.65
C GLU A 109 1.13 15.92 4.15
N HIS A 110 1.99 16.50 4.96
CA HIS A 110 1.98 16.31 6.39
C HIS A 110 1.33 17.47 7.09
N ILE A 111 0.49 17.17 8.06
CA ILE A 111 -0.04 18.19 8.96
C ILE A 111 1.08 18.60 9.89
N GLY A 112 1.38 19.91 9.94
CA GLY A 112 2.40 20.42 10.82
C GLY A 112 3.81 20.19 10.37
N ILE A 113 4.00 19.55 9.23
CA ILE A 113 5.31 19.40 8.62
C ILE A 113 5.27 20.19 7.34
N THR A 114 6.17 21.10 7.22
CA THR A 114 6.15 21.98 6.08
C THR A 114 7.36 21.72 5.21
N SER A 115 7.35 22.37 4.07
CA SER A 115 8.36 22.13 3.07
C SER A 115 9.74 22.65 3.45
N GLU A 116 9.84 23.38 4.51
CA GLU A 116 11.16 23.89 4.95
C GLU A 116 12.04 22.74 5.42
N ILE A 117 11.47 21.63 5.63
CA ILE A 117 12.24 20.46 6.01
C ILE A 117 13.16 20.06 4.88
#